data_90ec53817239f3303e06266a6268a0cc
#
_entry.id   90ec53817239f3303e06266a6268a0cc
#
_cell.length_a   1.000
_cell.length_b   1.000
_cell.length_c   1.000
_cell.angle_alpha   90.00
_cell.angle_beta   90.00
_cell.angle_gamma   90.00
#
_symmetry.space_group_name_H-M   'P 1'
#
loop_
_entity.id
_entity.type
_entity.pdbx_description
1 polymer ?
#
loop_
_entity_poly.entity_id
_entity_poly.type
_entity_poly.pdbx_seq_one_letter_code
_entity_poly.pdbx_strand_id
1 'polypeptide(L)'
;MSVYTYKNPVLKNGVHKVTSKYGMRTITIIGVTKTAMHNGIDLVGVSGGKSALDYIIAFADGVVTISKYSATAGEYVQIDHGNGQYTRYLHLKKGSRTVKVGQAVKKGDVLGYMGATGNVTGAHLHFDIQVNGKYVDPEPYLKGEKGFEVAKENAVLEWQLAAIKDGFKFPKYGADGKWGAECVEVAKKAVCKKRLTYKYKNLTKIVQRTVKVTVDGKYGNGTHSAVIKWQKSNGLTADGCVGLNTWKKILKV
;
A
#
# COMPACT_ATOMS: atom_id res chain seq x y z
N MET A 1 -28.29 -7.49 -13.79
CA MET A 1 -27.07 -7.04 -13.09
C MET A 1 -26.64 -5.71 -13.67
N SER A 2 -26.50 -4.67 -12.84
CA SER A 2 -26.12 -3.33 -13.30
C SER A 2 -24.62 -3.24 -13.56
N VAL A 3 -24.24 -2.57 -14.64
CA VAL A 3 -22.83 -2.25 -14.96
C VAL A 3 -22.53 -0.87 -14.40
N TYR A 4 -21.43 -0.74 -13.69
CA TYR A 4 -20.99 0.50 -13.05
C TYR A 4 -19.65 0.95 -13.61
N THR A 5 -19.51 2.25 -13.86
CA THR A 5 -18.20 2.89 -14.03
C THR A 5 -17.86 3.58 -12.72
N TYR A 6 -16.92 3.03 -11.98
CA TYR A 6 -16.52 3.57 -10.70
C TYR A 6 -15.45 4.67 -10.87
N LYS A 7 -15.56 5.72 -10.05
CA LYS A 7 -14.56 6.81 -10.02
C LYS A 7 -13.19 6.31 -9.52
N ASN A 8 -13.21 5.32 -8.63
CA ASN A 8 -12.01 4.65 -8.10
C ASN A 8 -12.05 3.16 -8.47
N PRO A 9 -11.72 2.78 -9.72
CA PRO A 9 -11.81 1.41 -10.17
C PRO A 9 -10.74 0.52 -9.53
N VAL A 10 -11.04 -0.78 -9.43
CA VAL A 10 -10.09 -1.85 -9.06
C VAL A 10 -9.87 -2.84 -10.22
N LEU A 11 -10.53 -2.62 -11.35
CA LEU A 11 -10.26 -3.25 -12.63
C LEU A 11 -9.76 -2.20 -13.61
N LYS A 12 -8.75 -2.53 -14.41
CA LYS A 12 -8.03 -1.57 -15.27
C LYS A 12 -8.90 -0.88 -16.31
N ASN A 13 -9.94 -1.54 -16.79
CA ASN A 13 -10.88 -0.97 -17.76
C ASN A 13 -11.91 0.00 -17.13
N GLY A 14 -11.91 0.16 -15.80
CA GLY A 14 -12.81 1.04 -15.07
C GLY A 14 -14.27 0.61 -15.02
N VAL A 15 -14.64 -0.47 -15.71
CA VAL A 15 -16.03 -0.96 -15.79
C VAL A 15 -16.18 -2.23 -14.96
N HIS A 16 -17.19 -2.23 -14.10
CA HIS A 16 -17.42 -3.28 -13.11
C HIS A 16 -18.89 -3.72 -13.16
N LYS A 17 -19.10 -5.03 -13.04
CA LYS A 17 -20.41 -5.61 -12.79
C LYS A 17 -20.39 -6.21 -11.38
N VAL A 18 -21.27 -5.73 -10.52
CA VAL A 18 -21.42 -6.25 -9.15
C VAL A 18 -22.19 -7.57 -9.22
N THR A 19 -21.57 -8.63 -8.76
CA THR A 19 -22.21 -9.96 -8.67
C THR A 19 -22.70 -10.26 -7.27
N SER A 20 -22.06 -9.69 -6.23
CA SER A 20 -22.51 -9.77 -4.85
C SER A 20 -22.07 -8.55 -4.06
N LYS A 21 -22.99 -7.96 -3.30
CA LYS A 21 -22.73 -6.78 -2.47
C LYS A 21 -22.19 -7.17 -1.09
N TYR A 22 -21.58 -6.19 -0.42
CA TYR A 22 -21.26 -6.24 1.01
C TYR A 22 -22.52 -6.40 1.84
N GLY A 23 -22.45 -7.13 2.95
CA GLY A 23 -23.51 -7.28 3.92
C GLY A 23 -24.00 -8.72 4.08
N MET A 24 -25.08 -8.90 4.85
CA MET A 24 -25.69 -10.21 5.02
C MET A 24 -26.29 -10.70 3.70
N ARG A 25 -25.92 -11.89 3.29
CA ARG A 25 -26.46 -12.53 2.09
C ARG A 25 -26.87 -13.98 2.35
N THR A 26 -27.95 -14.37 1.71
CA THR A 26 -28.39 -15.77 1.70
C THR A 26 -28.00 -16.38 0.37
N ILE A 27 -27.23 -17.46 0.42
CA ILE A 27 -26.81 -18.24 -0.75
C ILE A 27 -27.33 -19.66 -0.63
N THR A 28 -27.84 -20.19 -1.75
CA THR A 28 -28.27 -21.59 -1.83
C THR A 28 -27.34 -22.31 -2.78
N ILE A 29 -26.65 -23.34 -2.28
CA ILE A 29 -25.76 -24.19 -3.08
C ILE A 29 -26.23 -25.64 -2.90
N ILE A 30 -26.59 -26.28 -3.99
CA ILE A 30 -27.06 -27.69 -4.00
C ILE A 30 -28.17 -27.92 -2.96
N GLY A 31 -29.17 -27.04 -2.93
CA GLY A 31 -30.31 -27.15 -2.00
C GLY A 31 -30.02 -26.75 -0.55
N VAL A 32 -28.79 -26.43 -0.19
CA VAL A 32 -28.43 -25.95 1.14
C VAL A 32 -28.40 -24.41 1.15
N THR A 33 -29.28 -23.82 1.93
CA THR A 33 -29.37 -22.37 2.10
C THR A 33 -28.58 -21.94 3.33
N LYS A 34 -27.64 -21.00 3.15
CA LYS A 34 -26.83 -20.43 4.23
C LYS A 34 -26.86 -18.91 4.17
N THR A 35 -27.16 -18.30 5.30
CA THR A 35 -27.04 -16.86 5.49
C THR A 35 -25.70 -16.54 6.15
N ALA A 36 -24.90 -15.66 5.54
CA ALA A 36 -23.60 -15.29 6.06
C ALA A 36 -23.25 -13.83 5.69
N MET A 37 -22.39 -13.22 6.51
CA MET A 37 -21.84 -11.91 6.22
C MET A 37 -20.86 -11.99 5.05
N HIS A 38 -21.05 -11.17 4.04
CA HIS A 38 -20.12 -10.93 2.97
C HIS A 38 -19.29 -9.69 3.27
N ASN A 39 -18.02 -9.89 3.63
CA ASN A 39 -17.14 -8.83 4.12
C ASN A 39 -16.55 -7.93 3.02
N GLY A 40 -16.97 -8.09 1.78
CA GLY A 40 -16.49 -7.33 0.63
C GLY A 40 -17.55 -7.20 -0.45
N ILE A 41 -17.11 -6.90 -1.65
CA ILE A 41 -17.94 -6.85 -2.87
C ILE A 41 -17.33 -7.77 -3.91
N ASP A 42 -18.18 -8.55 -4.59
CA ASP A 42 -17.74 -9.41 -5.69
C ASP A 42 -17.98 -8.70 -7.03
N LEU A 43 -16.93 -8.58 -7.81
CA LEU A 43 -16.88 -7.80 -9.05
C LEU A 43 -16.39 -8.66 -10.22
N VAL A 44 -17.00 -8.47 -11.38
CA VAL A 44 -16.47 -8.98 -12.65
C VAL A 44 -16.34 -7.85 -13.65
N GLY A 45 -15.39 -7.98 -14.59
CA GLY A 45 -15.31 -7.09 -15.73
C GLY A 45 -16.48 -7.31 -16.69
N VAL A 46 -16.64 -6.44 -17.69
CA VAL A 46 -17.69 -6.58 -18.73
C VAL A 46 -17.61 -7.89 -19.50
N SER A 47 -16.43 -8.49 -19.57
CA SER A 47 -16.23 -9.82 -20.18
C SER A 47 -16.75 -10.98 -19.31
N GLY A 48 -17.22 -10.70 -18.07
CA GLY A 48 -17.66 -11.71 -17.12
C GLY A 48 -16.52 -12.64 -16.64
N GLY A 49 -15.29 -12.11 -16.55
CA GLY A 49 -14.12 -12.89 -16.16
C GLY A 49 -13.52 -13.76 -17.26
N LYS A 50 -14.04 -13.65 -18.49
CA LYS A 50 -13.58 -14.46 -19.65
C LYS A 50 -12.42 -13.82 -20.41
N SER A 51 -12.08 -12.55 -20.13
CA SER A 51 -11.01 -11.83 -20.82
C SER A 51 -9.72 -11.82 -20.02
N ALA A 52 -8.60 -12.04 -20.72
CA ALA A 52 -7.27 -11.76 -20.21
C ALA A 52 -7.04 -10.26 -19.89
N LEU A 53 -8.03 -9.41 -20.14
CA LEU A 53 -7.99 -7.96 -19.92
C LEU A 53 -8.55 -7.53 -18.55
N ASP A 54 -9.06 -8.45 -17.74
CA ASP A 54 -9.54 -8.14 -16.38
C ASP A 54 -8.35 -8.06 -15.40
N TYR A 55 -7.47 -7.09 -15.66
CA TYR A 55 -6.38 -6.75 -14.73
C TYR A 55 -6.94 -6.17 -13.45
N ILE A 56 -6.51 -6.72 -12.33
CA ILE A 56 -6.78 -6.18 -11.00
C ILE A 56 -5.72 -5.13 -10.69
N ILE A 57 -6.17 -3.94 -10.26
CA ILE A 57 -5.28 -2.80 -9.98
C ILE A 57 -5.44 -2.31 -8.55
N ALA A 58 -4.37 -1.71 -8.02
CA ALA A 58 -4.35 -1.13 -6.69
C ALA A 58 -5.35 0.04 -6.58
N PHE A 59 -6.21 0.00 -5.57
CA PHE A 59 -7.22 1.01 -5.28
C PHE A 59 -6.60 2.36 -4.91
N ALA A 60 -5.51 2.34 -4.16
CA ALA A 60 -4.78 3.51 -3.69
C ALA A 60 -3.28 3.19 -3.53
N ASP A 61 -2.47 4.22 -3.31
CA ASP A 61 -1.06 4.08 -2.93
C ASP A 61 -0.92 3.27 -1.64
N GLY A 62 0.11 2.45 -1.51
CA GLY A 62 0.34 1.69 -0.28
C GLY A 62 1.49 0.70 -0.39
N VAL A 63 1.55 -0.22 0.55
CA VAL A 63 2.55 -1.28 0.62
C VAL A 63 1.89 -2.64 0.67
N VAL A 64 2.38 -3.55 -0.13
CA VAL A 64 1.92 -4.94 -0.14
C VAL A 64 2.33 -5.62 1.16
N THR A 65 1.36 -6.02 1.98
CA THR A 65 1.59 -6.74 3.24
C THR A 65 1.36 -8.24 3.10
N ILE A 66 0.54 -8.66 2.13
CA ILE A 66 0.33 -10.06 1.80
C ILE A 66 0.35 -10.23 0.28
N SER A 67 1.06 -11.26 -0.21
CA SER A 67 1.05 -11.73 -1.59
C SER A 67 1.30 -13.23 -1.57
N LYS A 68 0.24 -14.05 -1.41
CA LYS A 68 0.33 -15.51 -1.25
C LYS A 68 -0.94 -16.22 -1.71
N TYR A 69 -0.91 -17.55 -1.69
CA TYR A 69 -2.06 -18.41 -1.85
C TYR A 69 -2.62 -18.88 -0.51
N SER A 70 -3.94 -19.03 -0.41
CA SER A 70 -4.62 -19.78 0.64
C SER A 70 -5.78 -20.60 0.06
N ALA A 71 -6.18 -21.69 0.73
CA ALA A 71 -7.26 -22.56 0.25
C ALA A 71 -8.60 -21.81 0.12
N THR A 72 -8.88 -20.85 1.00
CA THR A 72 -10.13 -20.07 0.98
C THR A 72 -10.07 -18.88 0.04
N ALA A 73 -9.05 -18.02 0.18
CA ALA A 73 -8.93 -16.78 -0.59
C ALA A 73 -8.32 -16.98 -1.99
N GLY A 74 -7.79 -18.17 -2.28
CA GLY A 74 -7.02 -18.41 -3.51
C GLY A 74 -5.71 -17.62 -3.52
N GLU A 75 -5.28 -17.23 -4.70
CA GLU A 75 -4.21 -16.25 -4.87
C GLU A 75 -4.73 -14.89 -4.46
N TYR A 76 -4.05 -14.22 -3.53
CA TYR A 76 -4.54 -12.94 -3.03
C TYR A 76 -3.42 -11.97 -2.65
N VAL A 77 -3.77 -10.70 -2.70
CA VAL A 77 -2.91 -9.57 -2.33
C VAL A 77 -3.61 -8.74 -1.27
N GLN A 78 -2.87 -8.28 -0.27
CA GLN A 78 -3.31 -7.23 0.67
C GLN A 78 -2.37 -6.05 0.60
N ILE A 79 -2.92 -4.85 0.61
CA ILE A 79 -2.19 -3.58 0.61
C ILE A 79 -2.54 -2.82 1.89
N ASP A 80 -1.52 -2.36 2.58
CA ASP A 80 -1.63 -1.38 3.66
C ASP A 80 -1.52 0.02 3.08
N HIS A 81 -2.52 0.85 3.33
CA HIS A 81 -2.57 2.25 2.87
C HIS A 81 -2.23 3.24 4.00
N GLY A 82 -1.84 2.71 5.17
CA GLY A 82 -1.65 3.50 6.38
C GLY A 82 -2.95 3.79 7.14
N ASN A 83 -2.83 4.38 8.33
CA ASN A 83 -3.96 4.76 9.21
C ASN A 83 -4.95 3.62 9.49
N GLY A 84 -4.47 2.36 9.55
CA GLY A 84 -5.33 1.19 9.77
C GLY A 84 -6.24 0.87 8.59
N GLN A 85 -5.93 1.34 7.40
CA GLN A 85 -6.70 1.12 6.16
C GLN A 85 -6.01 0.09 5.28
N TYR A 86 -6.73 -0.98 4.96
CA TYR A 86 -6.24 -2.08 4.14
C TYR A 86 -7.22 -2.39 3.02
N THR A 87 -6.70 -2.82 1.87
CA THR A 87 -7.51 -3.45 0.82
C THR A 87 -7.01 -4.85 0.55
N ARG A 88 -7.93 -5.76 0.24
CA ARG A 88 -7.60 -7.11 -0.20
C ARG A 88 -8.26 -7.42 -1.53
N TYR A 89 -7.53 -8.19 -2.32
CA TYR A 89 -7.88 -8.62 -3.67
C TYR A 89 -7.74 -10.14 -3.71
N LEU A 90 -8.85 -10.86 -3.74
CA LEU A 90 -8.90 -12.31 -3.62
C LEU A 90 -9.29 -12.97 -4.96
N HIS A 91 -9.04 -14.27 -5.04
CA HIS A 91 -9.42 -15.15 -6.15
C HIS A 91 -8.70 -14.84 -7.46
N LEU A 92 -7.47 -14.27 -7.38
CA LEU A 92 -6.67 -13.99 -8.56
C LEU A 92 -6.35 -15.30 -9.33
N LYS A 93 -6.03 -15.18 -10.60
CA LYS A 93 -5.59 -16.30 -11.43
C LYS A 93 -4.30 -16.90 -10.88
N LYS A 94 -4.19 -18.20 -10.88
CA LYS A 94 -3.03 -18.97 -10.42
C LYS A 94 -1.73 -18.41 -11.04
N GLY A 95 -0.78 -18.05 -10.19
CA GLY A 95 0.55 -17.56 -10.60
C GLY A 95 0.56 -16.16 -11.25
N SER A 96 -0.57 -15.41 -11.21
CA SER A 96 -0.66 -14.11 -11.89
C SER A 96 -0.29 -12.91 -11.03
N ARG A 97 0.03 -13.09 -9.75
CA ARG A 97 0.43 -11.99 -8.87
C ARG A 97 1.71 -11.33 -9.37
N THR A 98 1.68 -10.02 -9.58
CA THR A 98 2.79 -9.23 -10.10
C THR A 98 3.58 -8.51 -9.01
N VAL A 99 3.12 -8.61 -7.75
CA VAL A 99 3.67 -7.86 -6.61
C VAL A 99 4.11 -8.77 -5.47
N LYS A 100 5.09 -8.30 -4.69
CA LYS A 100 5.71 -9.02 -3.56
C LYS A 100 5.46 -8.28 -2.25
N VAL A 101 5.44 -9.01 -1.13
CA VAL A 101 5.40 -8.41 0.22
C VAL A 101 6.53 -7.39 0.39
N GLY A 102 6.20 -6.23 0.98
CA GLY A 102 7.11 -5.09 1.14
C GLY A 102 7.23 -4.18 -0.10
N GLN A 103 6.59 -4.52 -1.22
CA GLN A 103 6.61 -3.69 -2.42
C GLN A 103 5.65 -2.50 -2.25
N ALA A 104 6.17 -1.29 -2.51
CA ALA A 104 5.33 -0.10 -2.66
C ALA A 104 4.60 -0.15 -4.00
N VAL A 105 3.31 0.16 -3.97
CA VAL A 105 2.45 0.27 -5.16
C VAL A 105 1.78 1.64 -5.20
N LYS A 106 1.49 2.09 -6.40
CA LYS A 106 0.70 3.29 -6.67
C LYS A 106 -0.72 2.90 -7.07
N LYS A 107 -1.67 3.80 -6.83
CA LYS A 107 -3.03 3.65 -7.36
C LYS A 107 -2.96 3.35 -8.86
N GLY A 108 -3.63 2.27 -9.28
CA GLY A 108 -3.65 1.83 -10.67
C GLY A 108 -2.53 0.85 -11.07
N ASP A 109 -1.57 0.56 -10.20
CA ASP A 109 -0.57 -0.48 -10.45
C ASP A 109 -1.25 -1.85 -10.56
N VAL A 110 -0.80 -2.66 -11.53
CA VAL A 110 -1.34 -4.02 -11.73
C VAL A 110 -0.87 -4.95 -10.61
N LEU A 111 -1.83 -5.65 -9.99
CA LEU A 111 -1.60 -6.61 -8.91
C LEU A 111 -1.64 -8.06 -9.40
N GLY A 112 -2.35 -8.30 -10.50
CA GLY A 112 -2.55 -9.61 -11.09
C GLY A 112 -3.77 -9.63 -12.01
N TYR A 113 -4.25 -10.83 -12.30
CA TYR A 113 -5.41 -11.06 -13.16
C TYR A 113 -6.56 -11.64 -12.37
N MET A 114 -7.78 -11.31 -12.75
CA MET A 114 -8.98 -11.97 -12.23
C MET A 114 -8.92 -13.46 -12.50
N GLY A 115 -9.36 -14.27 -11.54
CA GLY A 115 -9.38 -15.72 -11.64
C GLY A 115 -10.51 -16.35 -10.85
N ALA A 116 -10.35 -17.65 -10.59
CA ALA A 116 -11.30 -18.45 -9.83
C ALA A 116 -10.54 -19.37 -8.86
N THR A 117 -9.48 -18.89 -8.23
CA THR A 117 -8.72 -19.69 -7.26
C THR A 117 -9.33 -19.56 -5.85
N GLY A 118 -9.15 -20.61 -5.04
CA GLY A 118 -9.74 -20.68 -3.70
C GLY A 118 -11.16 -21.26 -3.70
N ASN A 119 -11.95 -20.90 -2.69
CA ASN A 119 -13.32 -21.45 -2.51
C ASN A 119 -14.36 -20.57 -3.22
N VAL A 120 -14.52 -20.74 -4.53
CA VAL A 120 -15.41 -19.96 -5.39
C VAL A 120 -16.13 -20.81 -6.43
N THR A 121 -17.28 -20.35 -6.91
CA THR A 121 -18.09 -21.01 -7.95
C THR A 121 -17.78 -20.50 -9.36
N GLY A 122 -17.02 -19.41 -9.51
CA GLY A 122 -16.70 -18.83 -10.81
C GLY A 122 -15.71 -17.68 -10.72
N ALA A 123 -15.22 -17.23 -11.87
CA ALA A 123 -14.23 -16.17 -11.93
C ALA A 123 -14.82 -14.81 -11.50
N HIS A 124 -14.24 -14.20 -10.50
CA HIS A 124 -14.55 -12.85 -10.01
C HIS A 124 -13.40 -12.29 -9.17
N LEU A 125 -13.42 -11.00 -8.92
CA LEU A 125 -12.62 -10.35 -7.89
C LEU A 125 -13.50 -10.20 -6.65
N HIS A 126 -13.10 -10.80 -5.53
CA HIS A 126 -13.58 -10.37 -4.22
C HIS A 126 -12.68 -9.21 -3.75
N PHE A 127 -13.29 -8.06 -3.54
CA PHE A 127 -12.61 -6.86 -3.07
C PHE A 127 -13.16 -6.44 -1.71
N ASP A 128 -12.30 -6.34 -0.71
CA ASP A 128 -12.71 -5.86 0.60
C ASP A 128 -11.82 -4.71 1.10
N ILE A 129 -12.41 -3.91 1.97
CA ILE A 129 -11.76 -2.80 2.65
C ILE A 129 -11.87 -3.01 4.16
N GLN A 130 -10.75 -2.83 4.85
CA GLN A 130 -10.70 -2.78 6.30
C GLN A 130 -10.27 -1.40 6.77
N VAL A 131 -10.97 -0.87 7.77
CA VAL A 131 -10.63 0.38 8.45
C VAL A 131 -10.59 0.10 9.95
N ASN A 132 -9.44 0.32 10.58
CA ASN A 132 -9.21 0.06 12.00
C ASN A 132 -9.64 -1.36 12.44
N GLY A 133 -9.29 -2.36 11.62
CA GLY A 133 -9.56 -3.77 11.88
C GLY A 133 -11.00 -4.24 11.59
N LYS A 134 -11.88 -3.37 11.10
CA LYS A 134 -13.26 -3.71 10.74
C LYS A 134 -13.46 -3.67 9.23
N TYR A 135 -14.18 -4.65 8.70
CA TYR A 135 -14.63 -4.62 7.31
C TYR A 135 -15.70 -3.54 7.14
N VAL A 136 -15.62 -2.80 6.06
CA VAL A 136 -16.55 -1.75 5.68
C VAL A 136 -17.07 -1.98 4.27
N ASP A 137 -18.25 -1.45 3.94
CA ASP A 137 -18.80 -1.52 2.59
C ASP A 137 -17.86 -0.82 1.58
N PRO A 138 -17.33 -1.55 0.57
CA PRO A 138 -16.45 -0.97 -0.41
C PRO A 138 -17.14 -0.07 -1.44
N GLU A 139 -18.45 -0.22 -1.65
CA GLU A 139 -19.16 0.45 -2.74
C GLU A 139 -19.05 1.98 -2.67
N PRO A 140 -19.24 2.66 -1.51
CA PRO A 140 -19.04 4.10 -1.38
C PRO A 140 -17.63 4.58 -1.74
N TYR A 141 -16.60 3.76 -1.44
CA TYR A 141 -15.20 4.06 -1.80
C TYR A 141 -14.96 3.94 -3.30
N LEU A 142 -15.50 2.91 -3.93
CA LEU A 142 -15.41 2.71 -5.38
C LEU A 142 -16.13 3.84 -6.13
N LYS A 143 -17.28 4.32 -5.64
CA LYS A 143 -18.01 5.47 -6.18
C LYS A 143 -17.30 6.81 -5.97
N GLY A 144 -16.33 6.86 -5.05
CA GLY A 144 -15.63 8.10 -4.66
C GLY A 144 -16.47 9.01 -3.78
N GLU A 145 -17.49 8.47 -3.12
CA GLU A 145 -18.31 9.12 -2.08
C GLU A 145 -17.55 9.13 -0.75
N LYS A 146 -16.71 8.11 -0.53
CA LYS A 146 -15.74 8.01 0.55
C LYS A 146 -14.34 7.88 -0.05
N GLY A 147 -13.35 8.48 0.61
CA GLY A 147 -11.94 8.27 0.34
C GLY A 147 -11.30 7.56 1.51
N PHE A 148 -10.13 6.99 1.30
CA PHE A 148 -9.25 6.77 2.43
C PHE A 148 -8.88 8.13 2.98
N GLU A 149 -8.91 8.27 4.31
CA GLU A 149 -8.25 9.41 4.91
C GLU A 149 -6.81 9.34 4.40
N VAL A 150 -6.46 10.31 3.56
CA VAL A 150 -5.07 10.49 3.19
C VAL A 150 -4.35 10.58 4.52
N ALA A 151 -3.49 9.60 4.82
CA ALA A 151 -2.64 9.72 5.99
C ALA A 151 -2.10 11.13 5.93
N LYS A 152 -2.44 12.00 6.89
CA LYS A 152 -1.62 13.17 7.19
C LYS A 152 -0.22 12.63 7.08
N GLU A 153 0.52 13.06 6.05
CA GLU A 153 1.79 12.47 5.61
C GLU A 153 2.40 11.63 6.73
N ASN A 154 2.19 10.30 6.70
CA ASN A 154 2.78 9.47 7.74
C ASN A 154 4.26 9.47 7.41
N ALA A 155 4.95 10.44 7.97
CA ALA A 155 6.36 10.68 7.73
C ALA A 155 7.18 9.40 7.98
N VAL A 156 6.70 8.55 8.90
CA VAL A 156 7.31 7.24 9.19
C VAL A 156 7.10 6.30 8.03
N LEU A 157 5.89 6.19 7.48
CA LEU A 157 5.61 5.33 6.33
C LEU A 157 6.40 5.79 5.09
N GLU A 158 6.41 7.09 4.81
CA GLU A 158 7.20 7.66 3.71
C GLU A 158 8.69 7.33 3.87
N TRP A 159 9.22 7.45 5.09
CA TRP A 159 10.59 7.13 5.41
C TRP A 159 10.89 5.62 5.25
N GLN A 160 10.02 4.74 5.77
CA GLN A 160 10.15 3.28 5.61
C GLN A 160 10.18 2.89 4.12
N LEU A 161 9.27 3.46 3.31
CA LEU A 161 9.22 3.22 1.87
C LEU A 161 10.46 3.73 1.15
N ALA A 162 10.97 4.89 1.52
CA ALA A 162 12.22 5.43 0.98
C ALA A 162 13.42 4.55 1.36
N ALA A 163 13.46 4.07 2.60
CA ALA A 163 14.49 3.15 3.08
C ALA A 163 14.47 1.82 2.32
N ILE A 164 13.29 1.24 2.07
CA ILE A 164 13.13 0.01 1.26
C ILE A 164 13.67 0.24 -0.17
N LYS A 165 13.32 1.37 -0.80
CA LYS A 165 13.83 1.73 -2.13
C LYS A 165 15.35 1.92 -2.15
N ASP A 166 15.94 2.30 -1.04
CA ASP A 166 17.39 2.44 -0.86
C ASP A 166 18.07 1.12 -0.37
N GLY A 167 17.32 0.00 -0.35
CA GLY A 167 17.83 -1.35 -0.11
C GLY A 167 17.75 -1.84 1.34
N PHE A 168 17.11 -1.11 2.25
CA PHE A 168 16.86 -1.59 3.60
C PHE A 168 15.67 -2.56 3.65
N LYS A 169 15.62 -3.39 4.68
CA LYS A 169 14.56 -4.38 4.89
C LYS A 169 13.90 -4.18 6.25
N PHE A 170 12.59 -4.41 6.30
CA PHE A 170 11.79 -4.46 7.51
C PHE A 170 11.11 -5.85 7.55
N PRO A 171 11.84 -6.90 8.00
CA PRO A 171 11.42 -8.29 7.81
C PRO A 171 10.21 -8.69 8.65
N LYS A 172 9.97 -8.05 9.80
CA LYS A 172 8.90 -8.43 10.73
C LYS A 172 7.57 -7.74 10.44
N TYR A 173 7.60 -6.44 10.16
CA TYR A 173 6.39 -5.63 10.05
C TYR A 173 6.23 -4.93 8.70
N GLY A 174 7.26 -4.96 7.83
CA GLY A 174 7.25 -4.20 6.59
C GLY A 174 7.25 -2.69 6.82
N ALA A 175 6.70 -1.94 5.87
CA ALA A 175 6.48 -0.51 6.01
C ALA A 175 5.07 -0.28 6.55
N ASP A 176 4.92 -0.33 7.86
CA ASP A 176 3.64 -0.26 8.58
C ASP A 176 3.26 1.15 9.06
N GLY A 177 4.11 2.13 8.79
CA GLY A 177 3.92 3.51 9.22
C GLY A 177 4.11 3.74 10.72
N LYS A 178 4.60 2.76 11.47
CA LYS A 178 4.86 2.86 12.90
C LYS A 178 6.35 2.89 13.18
N TRP A 179 6.77 3.76 14.09
CA TRP A 179 8.16 3.82 14.54
C TRP A 179 8.42 2.76 15.62
N GLY A 180 9.04 1.66 15.26
CA GLY A 180 9.37 0.55 16.15
C GLY A 180 10.86 0.21 16.14
N ALA A 181 11.21 -0.90 16.79
CA ALA A 181 12.59 -1.37 16.93
C ALA A 181 13.30 -1.56 15.58
N GLU A 182 12.61 -2.09 14.55
CA GLU A 182 13.17 -2.22 13.20
C GLU A 182 13.55 -0.87 12.59
N CYS A 183 12.71 0.17 12.78
CA CYS A 183 13.01 1.52 12.33
C CYS A 183 14.25 2.08 13.00
N VAL A 184 14.43 1.82 14.31
CA VAL A 184 15.63 2.24 15.05
C VAL A 184 16.88 1.60 14.45
N GLU A 185 16.86 0.27 14.20
CA GLU A 185 17.99 -0.43 13.61
C GLU A 185 18.31 0.00 12.17
N VAL A 186 17.28 0.25 11.37
CA VAL A 186 17.46 0.82 10.03
C VAL A 186 18.01 2.23 10.10
N ALA A 187 17.48 3.09 10.98
CA ALA A 187 17.92 4.49 11.09
C ALA A 187 19.37 4.64 11.57
N LYS A 188 19.88 3.72 12.41
CA LYS A 188 21.29 3.66 12.77
C LYS A 188 22.20 3.42 11.55
N LYS A 189 21.72 2.68 10.55
CA LYS A 189 22.46 2.32 9.33
C LYS A 189 22.20 3.27 8.17
N ALA A 190 21.02 3.88 8.12
CA ALA A 190 20.54 4.78 7.07
C ALA A 190 21.07 6.20 7.26
N VAL A 191 22.40 6.35 7.34
CA VAL A 191 23.04 7.64 7.59
C VAL A 191 23.25 8.38 6.27
N CYS A 192 22.51 9.48 6.04
CA CYS A 192 22.72 10.38 4.91
C CYS A 192 23.79 11.42 5.27
N LYS A 193 24.86 11.46 4.49
CA LYS A 193 26.00 12.39 4.69
C LYS A 193 26.77 12.61 3.38
N LYS A 194 27.56 13.69 3.33
CA LYS A 194 28.29 14.11 2.13
C LYS A 194 29.16 13.03 1.49
N ARG A 195 29.84 12.18 2.27
CA ARG A 195 30.66 11.06 1.77
C ARG A 195 29.85 9.95 1.10
N LEU A 196 28.51 9.94 1.27
CA LEU A 196 27.59 8.95 0.72
C LEU A 196 26.57 9.62 -0.24
N THR A 197 27.01 10.57 -1.04
CA THR A 197 26.20 11.47 -1.89
C THR A 197 25.14 10.74 -2.71
N TYR A 198 25.42 9.55 -3.22
CA TYR A 198 24.52 8.80 -4.10
C TYR A 198 23.95 7.52 -3.49
N LYS A 199 24.37 7.17 -2.28
CA LYS A 199 24.04 5.86 -1.69
C LYS A 199 22.57 5.72 -1.34
N TYR A 200 21.98 6.76 -0.76
CA TYR A 200 20.59 6.74 -0.25
C TYR A 200 19.77 7.83 -0.93
N LYS A 201 19.43 7.61 -2.20
CA LYS A 201 18.76 8.60 -3.04
C LYS A 201 17.37 8.99 -2.53
N ASN A 202 16.57 8.01 -2.12
CA ASN A 202 15.19 8.24 -1.71
C ASN A 202 15.13 8.86 -0.31
N LEU A 203 15.92 8.37 0.63
CA LEU A 203 16.07 8.97 1.97
C LEU A 203 16.63 10.40 1.89
N THR A 204 17.60 10.64 1.01
CA THR A 204 18.14 11.99 0.78
C THR A 204 17.07 12.96 0.30
N LYS A 205 16.13 12.53 -0.53
CA LYS A 205 15.01 13.39 -0.97
C LYS A 205 14.12 13.82 0.20
N ILE A 206 13.89 12.96 1.19
CA ILE A 206 13.17 13.35 2.42
C ILE A 206 13.94 14.43 3.18
N VAL A 207 15.25 14.24 3.37
CA VAL A 207 16.11 15.24 4.00
C VAL A 207 16.03 16.58 3.27
N GLN A 208 16.19 16.58 1.95
CA GLN A 208 16.18 17.79 1.12
C GLN A 208 14.86 18.56 1.23
N ARG A 209 13.71 17.86 1.22
CA ARG A 209 12.40 18.49 1.46
C ARG A 209 12.34 19.12 2.86
N THR A 210 12.81 18.41 3.88
CA THR A 210 12.81 18.88 5.27
C THR A 210 13.64 20.16 5.44
N VAL A 211 14.83 20.20 4.85
CA VAL A 211 15.72 21.36 4.96
C VAL A 211 15.53 22.38 3.84
N LYS A 212 14.49 22.20 2.99
CA LYS A 212 14.04 23.12 1.94
C LYS A 212 15.12 23.50 0.92
N VAL A 213 15.80 22.49 0.40
CA VAL A 213 16.75 22.62 -0.73
C VAL A 213 16.28 21.84 -1.94
N THR A 214 16.95 21.98 -3.09
CA THR A 214 16.65 21.22 -4.32
C THR A 214 16.59 19.72 -4.06
N VAL A 215 15.49 19.08 -4.47
CA VAL A 215 15.18 17.67 -4.21
C VAL A 215 15.67 16.81 -5.39
N ASP A 216 16.96 16.58 -5.49
CA ASP A 216 17.61 15.77 -6.54
C ASP A 216 18.05 14.37 -6.08
N GLY A 217 18.01 14.14 -4.77
CA GLY A 217 18.46 12.88 -4.14
C GLY A 217 19.98 12.76 -4.03
N LYS A 218 20.73 13.85 -4.22
CA LYS A 218 22.19 13.90 -4.06
C LYS A 218 22.57 14.64 -2.79
N TYR A 219 23.23 13.98 -1.86
CA TYR A 219 23.67 14.60 -0.61
C TYR A 219 24.97 15.40 -0.83
N GLY A 220 24.89 16.52 -1.57
CA GLY A 220 26.00 17.41 -1.89
C GLY A 220 26.27 18.47 -0.80
N ASN A 221 27.16 19.42 -1.13
CA ASN A 221 27.54 20.52 -0.21
C ASN A 221 26.34 21.36 0.24
N GLY A 222 25.43 21.70 -0.69
CA GLY A 222 24.21 22.48 -0.37
C GLY A 222 23.31 21.77 0.64
N THR A 223 23.05 20.48 0.43
CA THR A 223 22.27 19.66 1.36
C THR A 223 22.96 19.57 2.73
N HIS A 224 24.26 19.31 2.74
CA HIS A 224 25.05 19.21 3.97
C HIS A 224 24.99 20.50 4.79
N SER A 225 25.25 21.66 4.18
CA SER A 225 25.19 22.96 4.86
C SER A 225 23.79 23.29 5.37
N ALA A 226 22.75 22.95 4.61
CA ALA A 226 21.36 23.13 5.04
C ALA A 226 20.99 22.22 6.22
N VAL A 227 21.48 20.97 6.24
CA VAL A 227 21.30 20.05 7.36
C VAL A 227 21.97 20.58 8.62
N ILE A 228 23.20 21.08 8.54
CA ILE A 228 23.89 21.71 9.69
C ILE A 228 23.04 22.85 10.28
N LYS A 229 22.54 23.76 9.43
CA LYS A 229 21.67 24.86 9.89
C LYS A 229 20.39 24.32 10.56
N TRP A 230 19.76 23.35 9.94
CA TRP A 230 18.53 22.73 10.45
C TRP A 230 18.75 21.98 11.77
N GLN A 231 19.84 21.22 11.90
CA GLN A 231 20.23 20.55 13.14
C GLN A 231 20.44 21.57 14.27
N LYS A 232 21.18 22.64 14.01
CA LYS A 232 21.42 23.72 14.97
C LYS A 232 20.11 24.35 15.46
N SER A 233 19.19 24.67 14.55
CA SER A 233 17.88 25.26 14.91
C SER A 233 16.92 24.28 15.59
N ASN A 234 17.23 22.97 15.59
CA ASN A 234 16.42 21.92 16.24
C ASN A 234 17.10 21.32 17.49
N GLY A 235 18.19 21.93 17.98
CA GLY A 235 18.88 21.49 19.20
C GLY A 235 19.63 20.16 19.06
N LEU A 236 20.09 19.85 17.85
CA LEU A 236 20.86 18.63 17.57
C LEU A 236 22.34 18.96 17.35
N THR A 237 23.20 17.95 17.48
CA THR A 237 24.60 18.06 17.04
C THR A 237 24.63 18.43 15.56
N ALA A 238 25.20 19.57 15.24
CA ALA A 238 25.21 20.16 13.89
C ALA A 238 26.39 19.63 13.06
N ASP A 239 26.43 18.33 12.83
CA ASP A 239 27.51 17.61 12.13
C ASP A 239 27.23 17.41 10.63
N GLY A 240 26.05 17.79 10.17
CA GLY A 240 25.62 17.59 8.80
C GLY A 240 25.39 16.12 8.44
N CYS A 241 25.24 15.23 9.43
CA CYS A 241 24.92 13.83 9.24
C CYS A 241 23.50 13.53 9.70
N VAL A 242 22.69 12.90 8.87
CA VAL A 242 21.32 12.50 9.22
C VAL A 242 21.33 11.06 9.69
N GLY A 243 21.64 10.87 10.98
CA GLY A 243 21.56 9.59 11.68
C GLY A 243 20.29 9.46 12.51
N LEU A 244 20.26 8.48 13.43
CA LEU A 244 19.07 8.13 14.23
C LEU A 244 18.38 9.33 14.88
N ASN A 245 19.12 10.18 15.60
CA ASN A 245 18.54 11.31 16.32
C ASN A 245 17.97 12.37 15.37
N THR A 246 18.65 12.61 14.25
CA THR A 246 18.17 13.52 13.21
C THR A 246 16.91 12.95 12.53
N TRP A 247 16.87 11.64 12.24
CA TRP A 247 15.67 10.99 11.70
C TRP A 247 14.49 11.08 12.65
N LYS A 248 14.67 10.80 13.95
CA LYS A 248 13.60 10.96 14.95
C LYS A 248 13.03 12.37 14.95
N LYS A 249 13.88 13.37 14.89
CA LYS A 249 13.45 14.78 14.88
C LYS A 249 12.72 15.16 13.59
N ILE A 250 13.19 14.67 12.42
CA ILE A 250 12.52 14.86 11.12
C ILE A 250 11.13 14.21 11.14
N LEU A 251 11.02 13.01 11.66
CA LEU A 251 9.79 12.20 11.67
C LEU A 251 8.86 12.54 12.84
N LYS A 252 9.31 13.34 13.79
CA LYS A 252 8.58 13.74 15.03
C LYS A 252 8.20 12.53 15.90
N VAL A 253 9.12 11.59 16.09
CA VAL A 253 8.97 10.36 16.87
C VAL A 253 10.01 10.24 17.98
#